data_0086d10e88138da44ded9e494d8f91fe
#
_entry.id   0086d10e88138da44ded9e494d8f91fe
#
_cell.length_a   1.000
_cell.length_b   1.000
_cell.length_c   1.000
_cell.angle_alpha   90.00
_cell.angle_beta   90.00
_cell.angle_gamma   90.00
#
_symmetry.space_group_name_H-M   'P 1'
#
loop_
_entity.id
_entity.type
_entity.pdbx_description
1 polymer ?
#
loop_
_entity_poly.entity_id
_entity_poly.type
_entity_poly.pdbx_seq_one_letter_code
_entity_poly.pdbx_strand_id
1 'polypeptide(L)'
;LATCPFFYVAAQYANHDMLVAGLITAAILALAIAVERPPQVQLGWLLAGSLACALATLAKGLIGFVLPVLVIVPWLLAQGRWRQLVKLLHPLGVLVFLLVAAPWFVVTQMSYPAFFDYFFVEQHFRRFALSSFNNVAPFWFFIVLLPALTLPWSVWLPRALKYAWSTRDARIALYGWWVIAIVGFFSFPSSKITGYVLPAAAPWCALLTLLIARGNTRLWQWVMGAAALVCVLIVAVIAWQAPKSNRAAALVLAARIAPADSVVMVDEYFYDLPFYARLNRPVIIASDWADPALPTRDNWRKELFDATRFAPALGREVLRPLNALDSLLCGTGAVWFVVVPKQAQRVAGLAGITRVFSNANTELWRAPAHACP
;
A
#
# COMPACT_ATOMS: atom_id res chain seq x y z
N LEU A 1 -10.07 0.53 -18.21
CA LEU A 1 -9.21 0.20 -17.06
C LEU A 1 -8.24 -0.94 -17.34
N ALA A 2 -8.70 -2.08 -17.84
CA ALA A 2 -7.86 -3.28 -18.06
C ALA A 2 -6.68 -3.07 -19.04
N THR A 3 -6.78 -2.08 -19.93
CA THR A 3 -5.71 -1.71 -20.88
C THR A 3 -5.06 -0.36 -20.52
N CYS A 4 -5.31 0.14 -19.31
CA CYS A 4 -4.63 1.31 -18.76
C CYS A 4 -3.36 0.85 -18.05
N PRO A 5 -2.15 1.21 -18.51
CA PRO A 5 -0.90 0.71 -17.92
C PRO A 5 -0.80 0.95 -16.42
N PHE A 6 -1.20 2.12 -15.96
CA PHE A 6 -1.20 2.43 -14.53
C PHE A 6 -2.02 1.43 -13.69
N PHE A 7 -3.25 1.18 -14.11
CA PHE A 7 -4.15 0.27 -13.40
C PHE A 7 -3.70 -1.18 -13.56
N TYR A 8 -3.31 -1.58 -14.79
CA TYR A 8 -2.90 -2.96 -15.08
C TYR A 8 -1.66 -3.36 -14.27
N VAL A 9 -0.61 -2.52 -14.29
CA VAL A 9 0.62 -2.78 -13.55
C VAL A 9 0.38 -2.77 -12.05
N ALA A 10 -0.39 -1.80 -11.55
CA ALA A 10 -0.76 -1.75 -10.12
C ALA A 10 -1.53 -2.99 -9.66
N ALA A 11 -2.34 -3.61 -10.54
CA ALA A 11 -3.05 -4.84 -10.26
C ALA A 11 -2.15 -6.09 -10.18
N GLN A 12 -0.94 -6.04 -10.74
CA GLN A 12 0.05 -7.12 -10.66
C GLN A 12 0.97 -7.00 -9.43
N TYR A 13 0.91 -5.88 -8.74
CA TYR A 13 1.76 -5.63 -7.58
C TYR A 13 1.01 -5.96 -6.29
N ALA A 14 1.62 -6.81 -5.45
CA ALA A 14 1.05 -7.23 -4.17
C ALA A 14 1.06 -6.06 -3.16
N ASN A 15 0.11 -5.15 -3.32
CA ASN A 15 -0.07 -3.95 -2.51
C ASN A 15 -1.55 -3.75 -2.19
N HIS A 16 -1.84 -3.28 -0.98
CA HIS A 16 -3.21 -2.97 -0.55
C HIS A 16 -3.82 -1.76 -1.26
N ASP A 17 -3.05 -0.95 -2.01
CA ASP A 17 -3.56 0.23 -2.71
C ASP A 17 -4.65 -0.10 -3.73
N MET A 18 -4.51 -1.23 -4.47
CA MET A 18 -5.55 -1.67 -5.40
C MET A 18 -6.84 -2.10 -4.70
N LEU A 19 -6.72 -2.82 -3.58
CA LEU A 19 -7.88 -3.21 -2.76
C LEU A 19 -8.63 -1.97 -2.28
N VAL A 20 -7.90 -1.01 -1.72
CA VAL A 20 -8.46 0.26 -1.23
C VAL A 20 -9.09 1.07 -2.36
N ALA A 21 -8.43 1.20 -3.51
CA ALA A 21 -8.97 1.92 -4.66
C ALA A 21 -10.26 1.28 -5.18
N GLY A 22 -10.33 -0.05 -5.22
CA GLY A 22 -11.53 -0.81 -5.58
C GLY A 22 -12.68 -0.58 -4.60
N LEU A 23 -12.41 -0.65 -3.30
CA LEU A 23 -13.40 -0.44 -2.24
C LEU A 23 -13.91 1.01 -2.22
N ILE A 24 -13.03 2.01 -2.35
CA ILE A 24 -13.42 3.43 -2.47
C ILE A 24 -14.27 3.64 -3.72
N THR A 25 -13.90 3.04 -4.85
CA THR A 25 -14.67 3.11 -6.08
C THR A 25 -16.08 2.51 -5.88
N ALA A 26 -16.16 1.33 -5.30
CA ALA A 26 -17.44 0.68 -4.98
C ALA A 26 -18.28 1.53 -4.02
N ALA A 27 -17.68 2.11 -2.99
CA ALA A 27 -18.35 2.99 -2.05
C ALA A 27 -18.95 4.22 -2.73
N ILE A 28 -18.14 4.95 -3.52
CA ILE A 28 -18.60 6.17 -4.21
C ILE A 28 -19.72 5.84 -5.21
N LEU A 29 -19.56 4.79 -6.02
CA LEU A 29 -20.59 4.40 -6.98
C LEU A 29 -21.88 3.94 -6.29
N ALA A 30 -21.79 3.11 -5.25
CA ALA A 30 -22.96 2.65 -4.52
C ALA A 30 -23.70 3.81 -3.85
N LEU A 31 -22.99 4.74 -3.20
CA LEU A 31 -23.61 5.94 -2.60
C LEU A 31 -24.21 6.87 -3.65
N ALA A 32 -23.58 7.05 -4.82
CA ALA A 32 -24.10 7.83 -5.91
C ALA A 32 -25.40 7.20 -6.47
N ILE A 33 -25.43 5.88 -6.66
CA ILE A 33 -26.64 5.15 -7.11
C ILE A 33 -27.74 5.23 -6.05
N ALA A 34 -27.39 5.12 -4.77
CA ALA A 34 -28.35 5.22 -3.68
C ALA A 34 -29.19 6.52 -3.74
N VAL A 35 -28.58 7.60 -4.23
CA VAL A 35 -29.22 8.93 -4.33
C VAL A 35 -29.63 9.32 -5.75
N GLU A 36 -29.51 8.44 -6.73
CA GLU A 36 -29.77 8.76 -8.14
C GLU A 36 -31.23 9.19 -8.40
N ARG A 37 -32.16 8.61 -7.65
CA ARG A 37 -33.63 8.86 -7.83
C ARG A 37 -34.21 9.62 -6.64
N PRO A 38 -34.09 10.97 -6.59
CA PRO A 38 -34.70 11.75 -5.54
C PRO A 38 -36.26 11.69 -5.64
N PRO A 39 -36.95 11.83 -4.52
CA PRO A 39 -36.45 12.13 -3.18
C PRO A 39 -36.01 10.89 -2.36
N GLN A 40 -36.18 9.70 -2.89
CA GLN A 40 -35.92 8.45 -2.21
C GLN A 40 -34.42 8.09 -2.23
N VAL A 41 -33.95 7.41 -1.18
CA VAL A 41 -32.63 6.78 -1.12
C VAL A 41 -32.81 5.27 -1.19
N GLN A 42 -32.10 4.63 -2.11
CA GLN A 42 -32.17 3.17 -2.28
C GLN A 42 -31.35 2.51 -1.18
N LEU A 43 -32.04 1.93 -0.19
CA LEU A 43 -31.40 1.41 1.03
C LEU A 43 -30.35 0.33 0.73
N GLY A 44 -30.59 -0.58 -0.19
CA GLY A 44 -29.63 -1.63 -0.55
C GLY A 44 -28.28 -1.07 -1.03
N TRP A 45 -28.33 -0.06 -1.89
CA TRP A 45 -27.11 0.61 -2.36
C TRP A 45 -26.43 1.45 -1.29
N LEU A 46 -27.22 2.07 -0.40
CA LEU A 46 -26.67 2.77 0.76
C LEU A 46 -25.90 1.82 1.68
N LEU A 47 -26.49 0.67 2.02
CA LEU A 47 -25.84 -0.34 2.85
C LEU A 47 -24.57 -0.90 2.19
N ALA A 48 -24.61 -1.18 0.89
CA ALA A 48 -23.46 -1.61 0.11
C ALA A 48 -22.33 -0.56 0.12
N GLY A 49 -22.68 0.73 -0.05
CA GLY A 49 -21.73 1.83 0.04
C GLY A 49 -21.12 1.98 1.43
N SER A 50 -21.94 1.88 2.48
CA SER A 50 -21.47 1.93 3.87
C SER A 50 -20.53 0.76 4.20
N LEU A 51 -20.86 -0.45 3.74
CA LEU A 51 -20.01 -1.64 3.89
C LEU A 51 -18.68 -1.44 3.16
N ALA A 52 -18.70 -0.96 1.93
CA ALA A 52 -17.48 -0.70 1.17
C ALA A 52 -16.59 0.38 1.82
N CYS A 53 -17.17 1.44 2.39
CA CYS A 53 -16.45 2.42 3.21
C CYS A 53 -15.80 1.78 4.44
N ALA A 54 -16.52 0.91 5.15
CA ALA A 54 -16.00 0.23 6.34
C ALA A 54 -14.81 -0.67 5.99
N LEU A 55 -14.95 -1.48 4.93
CA LEU A 55 -13.88 -2.35 4.45
C LEU A 55 -12.67 -1.55 3.94
N ALA A 56 -12.88 -0.43 3.24
CA ALA A 56 -11.81 0.46 2.82
C ALA A 56 -11.07 1.08 4.02
N THR A 57 -11.82 1.41 5.08
CA THR A 57 -11.26 1.93 6.34
C THR A 57 -10.43 0.88 7.05
N LEU A 58 -10.86 -0.37 7.09
CA LEU A 58 -10.06 -1.48 7.62
C LEU A 58 -8.80 -1.74 6.77
N ALA A 59 -8.89 -1.58 5.46
CA ALA A 59 -7.76 -1.84 4.56
C ALA A 59 -6.64 -0.77 4.62
N LYS A 60 -6.98 0.51 4.82
CA LYS A 60 -5.97 1.59 4.81
C LYS A 60 -6.28 2.79 5.73
N GLY A 61 -7.14 2.63 6.70
CA GLY A 61 -7.46 3.69 7.65
C GLY A 61 -8.44 4.74 7.13
N LEU A 62 -8.37 5.95 7.70
CA LEU A 62 -9.38 6.99 7.52
C LEU A 62 -9.68 7.38 6.09
N ILE A 63 -8.74 7.23 5.16
CA ILE A 63 -8.97 7.56 3.74
C ILE A 63 -10.11 6.74 3.12
N GLY A 64 -10.37 5.53 3.63
CA GLY A 64 -11.48 4.68 3.19
C GLY A 64 -12.85 5.32 3.40
N PHE A 65 -12.98 6.22 4.38
CA PHE A 65 -14.18 7.00 4.67
C PHE A 65 -14.06 8.43 4.13
N VAL A 66 -12.93 9.10 4.35
CA VAL A 66 -12.73 10.52 4.00
C VAL A 66 -12.87 10.77 2.50
N LEU A 67 -12.30 9.89 1.65
CA LEU A 67 -12.34 10.11 0.21
C LEU A 67 -13.76 9.96 -0.39
N PRO A 68 -14.56 8.93 -0.05
CA PRO A 68 -15.97 8.89 -0.44
C PRO A 68 -16.77 10.13 0.01
N VAL A 69 -16.55 10.60 1.24
CA VAL A 69 -17.20 11.82 1.75
C VAL A 69 -16.76 13.05 0.93
N LEU A 70 -15.47 13.21 0.67
CA LEU A 70 -14.90 14.32 -0.11
C LEU A 70 -15.44 14.37 -1.54
N VAL A 71 -15.83 13.23 -2.10
CA VAL A 71 -16.41 13.16 -3.44
C VAL A 71 -17.92 13.38 -3.41
N ILE A 72 -18.66 12.65 -2.58
CA ILE A 72 -20.13 12.64 -2.59
C ILE A 72 -20.71 13.93 -2.02
N VAL A 73 -20.15 14.45 -0.94
CA VAL A 73 -20.73 15.62 -0.25
C VAL A 73 -20.70 16.88 -1.13
N PRO A 74 -19.55 17.33 -1.66
CA PRO A 74 -19.53 18.52 -2.51
C PRO A 74 -20.32 18.33 -3.80
N TRP A 75 -20.31 17.13 -4.38
CA TRP A 75 -21.11 16.82 -5.57
C TRP A 75 -22.61 17.00 -5.35
N LEU A 76 -23.16 16.51 -4.23
CA LEU A 76 -24.58 16.69 -3.88
C LEU A 76 -24.90 18.14 -3.53
N LEU A 77 -24.01 18.84 -2.83
CA LEU A 77 -24.18 20.25 -2.49
C LEU A 77 -24.19 21.13 -3.74
N ALA A 78 -23.29 20.89 -4.69
CA ALA A 78 -23.27 21.61 -5.97
C ALA A 78 -24.56 21.43 -6.81
N GLN A 79 -25.30 20.34 -6.58
CA GLN A 79 -26.60 20.09 -7.20
C GLN A 79 -27.79 20.59 -6.38
N GLY A 80 -27.57 21.26 -5.24
CA GLY A 80 -28.64 21.69 -4.34
C GLY A 80 -29.34 20.53 -3.60
N ARG A 81 -28.74 19.33 -3.57
CA ARG A 81 -29.36 18.09 -3.08
C ARG A 81 -29.02 17.78 -1.60
N TRP A 82 -28.91 18.80 -0.74
CA TRP A 82 -28.52 18.67 0.66
C TRP A 82 -29.42 17.72 1.46
N ARG A 83 -30.74 17.66 1.13
CA ARG A 83 -31.68 16.73 1.79
C ARG A 83 -31.33 15.26 1.58
N GLN A 84 -30.73 14.91 0.45
CA GLN A 84 -30.26 13.54 0.19
C GLN A 84 -28.97 13.26 0.96
N LEU A 85 -28.13 14.27 1.13
CA LEU A 85 -26.94 14.14 1.97
C LEU A 85 -27.32 13.74 3.41
N VAL A 86 -28.34 14.39 4.00
CA VAL A 86 -28.85 13.99 5.32
C VAL A 86 -29.37 12.55 5.34
N LYS A 87 -30.04 12.12 4.26
CA LYS A 87 -30.54 10.74 4.14
C LYS A 87 -29.44 9.68 4.00
N LEU A 88 -28.24 10.04 3.53
CA LEU A 88 -27.08 9.14 3.54
C LEU A 88 -26.60 8.81 4.95
N LEU A 89 -26.95 9.64 5.95
CA LEU A 89 -26.71 9.36 7.36
C LEU A 89 -27.78 8.43 7.98
N HIS A 90 -28.45 7.63 7.16
CA HIS A 90 -29.47 6.68 7.63
C HIS A 90 -28.89 5.75 8.70
N PRO A 91 -29.59 5.53 9.84
CA PRO A 91 -29.06 4.78 10.98
C PRO A 91 -28.52 3.39 10.63
N LEU A 92 -29.18 2.68 9.71
CA LEU A 92 -28.72 1.35 9.27
C LEU A 92 -27.39 1.43 8.50
N GLY A 93 -27.17 2.47 7.69
CA GLY A 93 -25.88 2.67 7.01
C GLY A 93 -24.74 2.94 7.99
N VAL A 94 -25.00 3.82 8.97
CA VAL A 94 -24.04 4.10 10.06
C VAL A 94 -23.79 2.83 10.90
N LEU A 95 -24.84 2.08 11.22
CA LEU A 95 -24.72 0.83 11.97
C LEU A 95 -23.86 -0.20 11.22
N VAL A 96 -24.07 -0.40 9.92
CA VAL A 96 -23.25 -1.31 9.10
C VAL A 96 -21.79 -0.88 9.11
N PHE A 97 -21.52 0.42 8.92
CA PHE A 97 -20.15 0.95 8.96
C PHE A 97 -19.50 0.67 10.33
N LEU A 98 -20.19 0.98 11.41
CA LEU A 98 -19.65 0.81 12.76
C LEU A 98 -19.48 -0.67 13.13
N LEU A 99 -20.44 -1.54 12.83
CA LEU A 99 -20.34 -2.98 13.14
C LEU A 99 -19.18 -3.66 12.42
N VAL A 100 -18.82 -3.19 11.23
CA VAL A 100 -17.72 -3.77 10.44
C VAL A 100 -16.37 -3.14 10.81
N ALA A 101 -16.28 -1.82 10.93
CA ALA A 101 -15.01 -1.14 11.17
C ALA A 101 -14.62 -1.09 12.65
N ALA A 102 -15.54 -0.72 13.56
CA ALA A 102 -15.19 -0.42 14.94
C ALA A 102 -14.65 -1.60 15.76
N PRO A 103 -15.12 -2.86 15.61
CA PRO A 103 -14.63 -3.95 16.44
C PRO A 103 -13.12 -4.14 16.33
N TRP A 104 -12.56 -4.07 15.13
CA TRP A 104 -11.12 -4.21 14.94
C TRP A 104 -10.33 -3.08 15.64
N PHE A 105 -10.75 -1.82 15.47
CA PHE A 105 -10.08 -0.68 16.10
C PHE A 105 -10.16 -0.75 17.63
N VAL A 106 -11.33 -1.16 18.17
CA VAL A 106 -11.53 -1.29 19.62
C VAL A 106 -10.64 -2.40 20.20
N VAL A 107 -10.68 -3.60 19.61
CA VAL A 107 -9.87 -4.73 20.07
C VAL A 107 -8.37 -4.42 19.95
N THR A 108 -7.94 -3.78 18.86
CA THR A 108 -6.54 -3.40 18.68
C THR A 108 -6.10 -2.36 19.72
N GLN A 109 -6.93 -1.35 20.02
CA GLN A 109 -6.63 -0.36 21.04
C GLN A 109 -6.57 -0.97 22.46
N MET A 110 -7.45 -1.93 22.75
CA MET A 110 -7.43 -2.64 24.04
C MET A 110 -6.19 -3.51 24.19
N SER A 111 -5.74 -4.14 23.10
CA SER A 111 -4.56 -5.01 23.08
C SER A 111 -3.25 -4.21 23.07
N TYR A 112 -3.26 -3.02 22.47
CA TYR A 112 -2.09 -2.18 22.24
C TYR A 112 -2.39 -0.71 22.60
N PRO A 113 -2.16 -0.27 23.82
CA PRO A 113 -2.49 1.09 24.26
C PRO A 113 -1.89 2.23 23.44
N ALA A 114 -0.73 1.99 22.81
CA ALA A 114 -0.07 2.95 21.92
C ALA A 114 -0.68 3.05 20.50
N PHE A 115 -1.68 2.20 20.19
CA PHE A 115 -2.22 2.09 18.83
C PHE A 115 -2.85 3.38 18.33
N PHE A 116 -3.68 4.04 19.15
CA PHE A 116 -4.38 5.26 18.73
C PHE A 116 -3.39 6.37 18.36
N ASP A 117 -2.39 6.62 19.20
CA ASP A 117 -1.39 7.65 18.94
C ASP A 117 -0.57 7.34 17.68
N TYR A 118 -0.09 6.10 17.56
CA TYR A 118 0.66 5.68 16.39
C TYR A 118 -0.17 5.76 15.11
N PHE A 119 -1.38 5.16 15.12
CA PHE A 119 -2.17 4.99 13.89
C PHE A 119 -2.83 6.30 13.46
N PHE A 120 -3.53 6.98 14.37
CA PHE A 120 -4.26 8.19 14.01
C PHE A 120 -3.36 9.43 14.02
N VAL A 121 -2.59 9.66 15.09
CA VAL A 121 -1.80 10.89 15.19
C VAL A 121 -0.58 10.83 14.28
N GLU A 122 0.25 9.79 14.39
CA GLU A 122 1.51 9.73 13.67
C GLU A 122 1.32 9.40 12.18
N GLN A 123 0.58 8.33 11.85
CA GLN A 123 0.45 7.84 10.46
C GLN A 123 -0.54 8.65 9.62
N HIS A 124 -1.53 9.34 10.22
CA HIS A 124 -2.47 10.16 9.46
C HIS A 124 -2.16 11.65 9.56
N PHE A 125 -2.13 12.23 10.76
CA PHE A 125 -1.98 13.67 10.89
C PHE A 125 -0.54 14.15 10.71
N ARG A 126 0.44 13.55 11.41
CA ARG A 126 1.85 13.96 11.28
C ARG A 126 2.41 13.66 9.89
N ARG A 127 2.07 12.50 9.33
CA ARG A 127 2.48 12.14 7.96
C ARG A 127 1.91 13.09 6.91
N PHE A 128 0.70 13.60 7.11
CA PHE A 128 0.10 14.60 6.23
C PHE A 128 0.72 15.99 6.38
N ALA A 129 1.07 16.40 7.62
CA ALA A 129 1.50 17.75 7.95
C ALA A 129 3.03 17.97 7.84
N LEU A 130 3.84 16.91 8.04
CA LEU A 130 5.29 17.02 8.12
C LEU A 130 5.99 16.53 6.84
N SER A 131 7.07 17.20 6.47
CA SER A 131 7.93 16.83 5.32
C SER A 131 9.01 15.79 5.67
N SER A 132 8.95 15.14 6.83
CA SER A 132 9.95 14.21 7.34
C SER A 132 9.91 12.81 6.69
N PHE A 133 8.99 12.58 5.77
CA PHE A 133 8.88 11.29 5.07
C PHE A 133 9.56 11.34 3.71
N ASN A 134 10.02 10.17 3.24
CA ASN A 134 10.62 9.99 1.93
C ASN A 134 9.62 10.33 0.79
N ASN A 135 10.13 10.36 -0.46
CA ASN A 135 9.34 10.62 -1.66
C ASN A 135 8.72 12.03 -1.73
N VAL A 136 9.48 13.04 -1.30
CA VAL A 136 9.05 14.43 -1.44
C VAL A 136 8.93 14.80 -2.91
N ALA A 137 7.76 15.30 -3.32
CA ALA A 137 7.48 15.72 -4.68
C ALA A 137 6.64 17.01 -4.71
N PRO A 138 6.75 17.81 -5.79
CA PRO A 138 6.06 19.08 -5.89
C PRO A 138 4.54 18.91 -5.97
N PHE A 139 3.80 19.97 -5.65
CA PHE A 139 2.34 20.02 -5.67
C PHE A 139 1.72 19.48 -6.98
N TRP A 140 2.27 19.81 -8.11
CA TRP A 140 1.76 19.42 -9.43
C TRP A 140 2.10 17.97 -9.83
N PHE A 141 2.81 17.21 -9.00
CA PHE A 141 3.29 15.85 -9.30
C PHE A 141 2.18 14.94 -9.87
N PHE A 142 1.04 14.84 -9.19
CA PHE A 142 -0.05 13.98 -9.64
C PHE A 142 -0.82 14.53 -10.85
N ILE A 143 -0.80 15.84 -11.06
CA ILE A 143 -1.44 16.47 -12.23
C ILE A 143 -0.73 16.04 -13.53
N VAL A 144 0.59 15.85 -13.47
CA VAL A 144 1.39 15.36 -14.61
C VAL A 144 1.43 13.84 -14.64
N LEU A 145 1.58 13.21 -13.47
CA LEU A 145 1.74 11.77 -13.35
C LEU A 145 0.53 10.99 -13.84
N LEU A 146 -0.70 11.39 -13.46
CA LEU A 146 -1.90 10.66 -13.84
C LEU A 146 -2.11 10.60 -15.36
N PRO A 147 -2.03 11.70 -16.13
CA PRO A 147 -2.04 11.63 -17.58
C PRO A 147 -0.90 10.79 -18.16
N ALA A 148 0.32 10.93 -17.65
CA ALA A 148 1.49 10.20 -18.16
C ALA A 148 1.32 8.67 -18.00
N LEU A 149 0.90 8.20 -16.83
CA LEU A 149 0.72 6.79 -16.53
C LEU A 149 -0.51 6.16 -17.21
N THR A 150 -1.42 6.98 -17.74
CA THR A 150 -2.62 6.51 -18.44
C THR A 150 -2.50 6.59 -19.96
N LEU A 151 -1.31 6.86 -20.50
CA LEU A 151 -1.06 6.70 -21.93
C LEU A 151 -1.33 5.26 -22.38
N PRO A 152 -1.83 5.07 -23.62
CA PRO A 152 -2.11 6.07 -24.65
C PRO A 152 -3.46 6.80 -24.49
N TRP A 153 -4.28 6.43 -23.54
CA TRP A 153 -5.66 6.92 -23.39
C TRP A 153 -5.75 8.42 -23.10
N SER A 154 -4.80 8.98 -22.34
CA SER A 154 -4.76 10.38 -21.97
C SER A 154 -4.49 11.35 -23.15
N VAL A 155 -4.07 10.85 -24.31
CA VAL A 155 -3.95 11.68 -25.52
C VAL A 155 -5.26 12.36 -25.88
N TRP A 156 -6.41 11.75 -25.58
CA TRP A 156 -7.73 12.32 -25.81
C TRP A 156 -8.25 13.21 -24.68
N LEU A 157 -7.48 13.39 -23.63
CA LEU A 157 -7.86 14.20 -22.47
C LEU A 157 -8.35 15.61 -22.82
N PRO A 158 -7.72 16.39 -23.73
CA PRO A 158 -8.22 17.71 -24.07
C PRO A 158 -9.63 17.69 -24.66
N ARG A 159 -9.94 16.67 -25.46
CA ARG A 159 -11.31 16.48 -26.01
C ARG A 159 -12.30 16.06 -24.92
N ALA A 160 -11.87 15.21 -23.96
CA ALA A 160 -12.65 14.78 -22.82
C ALA A 160 -13.03 15.97 -21.94
N LEU A 161 -12.09 16.82 -21.63
CA LEU A 161 -12.30 18.01 -20.82
C LEU A 161 -13.27 18.99 -21.53
N LYS A 162 -13.06 19.25 -22.84
CA LYS A 162 -13.97 20.09 -23.62
C LYS A 162 -15.40 19.56 -23.60
N TYR A 163 -15.58 18.26 -23.79
CA TYR A 163 -16.88 17.61 -23.73
C TYR A 163 -17.51 17.69 -22.33
N ALA A 164 -16.74 17.35 -21.30
CA ALA A 164 -17.21 17.42 -19.91
C ALA A 164 -17.67 18.85 -19.55
N TRP A 165 -16.96 19.86 -20.03
CA TRP A 165 -17.30 21.27 -19.79
C TRP A 165 -18.59 21.69 -20.52
N SER A 166 -18.82 21.18 -21.72
CA SER A 166 -19.99 21.53 -22.53
C SER A 166 -21.27 20.78 -22.11
N THR A 167 -21.17 19.75 -21.29
CA THR A 167 -22.28 18.88 -20.93
C THR A 167 -22.67 19.10 -19.46
N ARG A 168 -23.96 19.33 -19.21
CA ARG A 168 -24.51 19.47 -17.85
C ARG A 168 -24.99 18.12 -17.27
N ASP A 169 -24.29 17.03 -17.60
CA ASP A 169 -24.62 15.71 -17.07
C ASP A 169 -24.06 15.55 -15.65
N ALA A 170 -24.93 15.23 -14.70
CA ALA A 170 -24.56 15.06 -13.29
C ALA A 170 -23.55 13.91 -13.05
N ARG A 171 -23.52 12.90 -13.93
CA ARG A 171 -22.56 11.78 -13.84
C ARG A 171 -21.18 12.24 -14.29
N ILE A 172 -21.10 13.04 -15.36
CA ILE A 172 -19.84 13.63 -15.82
C ILE A 172 -19.29 14.59 -14.78
N ALA A 173 -20.16 15.38 -14.15
CA ALA A 173 -19.78 16.24 -13.04
C ALA A 173 -19.24 15.46 -11.84
N LEU A 174 -19.87 14.30 -11.51
CA LEU A 174 -19.38 13.41 -10.47
C LEU A 174 -17.97 12.89 -10.79
N TYR A 175 -17.76 12.34 -11.98
CA TYR A 175 -16.47 11.78 -12.37
C TYR A 175 -15.38 12.84 -12.43
N GLY A 176 -15.68 14.01 -12.97
CA GLY A 176 -14.75 15.14 -13.01
C GLY A 176 -14.36 15.62 -11.62
N TRP A 177 -15.36 15.85 -10.76
CA TRP A 177 -15.12 16.23 -9.37
C TRP A 177 -14.35 15.17 -8.61
N TRP A 178 -14.68 13.89 -8.78
CA TRP A 178 -13.98 12.78 -8.14
C TRP A 178 -12.49 12.77 -8.47
N VAL A 179 -12.11 12.94 -9.75
CA VAL A 179 -10.70 13.06 -10.14
C VAL A 179 -10.05 14.25 -9.47
N ILE A 180 -10.69 15.43 -9.51
CA ILE A 180 -10.17 16.67 -8.91
C ILE A 180 -9.99 16.50 -7.40
N ALA A 181 -10.97 15.92 -6.72
CA ALA A 181 -10.95 15.73 -5.27
C ALA A 181 -9.80 14.81 -4.83
N ILE A 182 -9.60 13.67 -5.52
CA ILE A 182 -8.54 12.71 -5.18
C ILE A 182 -7.17 13.30 -5.50
N VAL A 183 -6.97 13.83 -6.72
CA VAL A 183 -5.69 14.44 -7.13
C VAL A 183 -5.37 15.63 -6.24
N GLY A 184 -6.35 16.50 -5.96
CA GLY A 184 -6.18 17.64 -5.06
C GLY A 184 -5.79 17.21 -3.66
N PHE A 185 -6.54 16.31 -3.04
CA PHE A 185 -6.27 15.81 -1.69
C PHE A 185 -4.83 15.31 -1.53
N PHE A 186 -4.36 14.47 -2.44
CA PHE A 186 -3.00 13.93 -2.37
C PHE A 186 -1.90 14.87 -2.89
N SER A 187 -2.25 15.99 -3.53
CA SER A 187 -1.30 17.02 -3.95
C SER A 187 -0.81 17.89 -2.80
N PHE A 188 -1.61 18.05 -1.72
CA PHE A 188 -1.23 18.87 -0.58
C PHE A 188 -0.06 18.31 0.24
N PRO A 189 -0.04 17.02 0.64
CA PRO A 189 1.09 16.47 1.39
C PRO A 189 2.39 16.53 0.60
N SER A 190 3.52 16.75 1.29
CA SER A 190 4.84 16.77 0.65
C SER A 190 5.28 15.39 0.16
N SER A 191 4.99 14.33 0.94
CA SER A 191 5.30 12.94 0.57
C SER A 191 4.25 12.37 -0.38
N LYS A 192 4.69 11.87 -1.54
CA LYS A 192 3.81 11.40 -2.62
C LYS A 192 4.23 10.02 -3.12
N ILE A 193 3.30 9.07 -3.06
CA ILE A 193 3.46 7.72 -3.61
C ILE A 193 2.51 7.56 -4.80
N THR A 194 2.99 7.00 -5.88
CA THR A 194 2.23 6.82 -7.13
C THR A 194 0.87 6.14 -6.92
N GLY A 195 0.79 5.17 -6.01
CA GLY A 195 -0.45 4.44 -5.67
C GLY A 195 -1.57 5.28 -5.07
N TYR A 196 -1.26 6.47 -4.52
CA TYR A 196 -2.28 7.31 -3.87
C TYR A 196 -3.39 7.79 -4.81
N VAL A 197 -3.11 7.95 -6.10
CA VAL A 197 -4.12 8.40 -7.08
C VAL A 197 -4.84 7.25 -7.78
N LEU A 198 -4.62 5.99 -7.39
CA LEU A 198 -5.38 4.85 -7.92
C LEU A 198 -6.90 4.99 -7.77
N PRO A 199 -7.46 5.55 -6.68
CA PRO A 199 -8.90 5.78 -6.58
C PRO A 199 -9.44 6.77 -7.62
N ALA A 200 -8.60 7.56 -8.29
CA ALA A 200 -8.98 8.43 -9.40
C ALA A 200 -8.98 7.70 -10.76
N ALA A 201 -8.39 6.51 -10.86
CA ALA A 201 -8.26 5.79 -12.13
C ALA A 201 -9.62 5.39 -12.73
N ALA A 202 -10.56 4.96 -11.89
CA ALA A 202 -11.89 4.56 -12.35
C ALA A 202 -12.68 5.73 -12.98
N PRO A 203 -12.90 6.87 -12.31
CA PRO A 203 -13.59 8.01 -12.90
C PRO A 203 -12.81 8.63 -14.07
N TRP A 204 -11.49 8.63 -14.03
CA TRP A 204 -10.63 9.06 -15.14
C TRP A 204 -10.88 8.25 -16.40
N CYS A 205 -10.84 6.92 -16.30
CA CYS A 205 -11.13 6.03 -17.42
C CYS A 205 -12.59 6.14 -17.89
N ALA A 206 -13.56 6.34 -16.97
CA ALA A 206 -14.95 6.55 -17.33
C ALA A 206 -15.12 7.81 -18.18
N LEU A 207 -14.51 8.94 -17.80
CA LEU A 207 -14.52 10.17 -18.59
C LEU A 207 -13.93 9.98 -19.99
N LEU A 208 -12.80 9.31 -20.10
CA LEU A 208 -12.16 9.01 -21.38
C LEU A 208 -13.04 8.09 -22.25
N THR A 209 -13.68 7.08 -21.64
CA THR A 209 -14.56 6.13 -22.37
C THR A 209 -15.79 6.78 -22.95
N LEU A 210 -16.38 7.76 -22.28
CA LEU A 210 -17.53 8.51 -22.81
C LEU A 210 -17.24 9.22 -24.14
N LEU A 211 -15.99 9.56 -24.38
CA LEU A 211 -15.54 10.12 -25.66
C LEU A 211 -15.26 9.07 -26.72
N ILE A 212 -14.62 7.97 -26.28
CA ILE A 212 -14.26 6.83 -27.13
C ILE A 212 -15.51 6.25 -27.78
N ALA A 213 -16.59 6.09 -27.00
CA ALA A 213 -17.85 5.55 -27.49
C ALA A 213 -18.50 6.35 -28.64
N ARG A 214 -18.04 7.58 -28.91
CA ARG A 214 -18.53 8.47 -29.96
C ARG A 214 -17.59 8.59 -31.17
N GLY A 215 -16.48 7.86 -31.16
CA GLY A 215 -15.46 7.93 -32.20
C GLY A 215 -15.42 6.73 -33.14
N ASN A 216 -14.40 6.68 -33.99
CA ASN A 216 -14.15 5.57 -34.90
C ASN A 216 -13.82 4.29 -34.14
N THR A 217 -14.71 3.30 -34.17
CA THR A 217 -14.58 2.04 -33.44
C THR A 217 -13.34 1.23 -33.81
N ARG A 218 -12.93 1.23 -35.11
CA ARG A 218 -11.74 0.51 -35.56
C ARG A 218 -10.45 1.09 -34.96
N LEU A 219 -10.33 2.43 -34.93
CA LEU A 219 -9.18 3.08 -34.31
C LEU A 219 -9.05 2.68 -32.84
N TRP A 220 -10.17 2.68 -32.12
CA TRP A 220 -10.18 2.31 -30.70
C TRP A 220 -9.79 0.85 -30.45
N GLN A 221 -10.22 -0.06 -31.31
CA GLN A 221 -9.81 -1.47 -31.22
C GLN A 221 -8.29 -1.64 -31.40
N TRP A 222 -7.68 -0.94 -32.37
CA TRP A 222 -6.23 -0.96 -32.57
C TRP A 222 -5.47 -0.36 -31.39
N VAL A 223 -5.93 0.80 -30.88
CA VAL A 223 -5.31 1.44 -29.71
C VAL A 223 -5.46 0.55 -28.48
N MET A 224 -6.60 -0.09 -28.29
CA MET A 224 -6.82 -1.02 -27.17
C MET A 224 -5.88 -2.24 -27.26
N GLY A 225 -5.74 -2.82 -28.46
CA GLY A 225 -4.82 -3.94 -28.68
C GLY A 225 -3.35 -3.54 -28.41
N ALA A 226 -2.93 -2.37 -28.91
CA ALA A 226 -1.60 -1.84 -28.66
C ALA A 226 -1.37 -1.55 -27.15
N ALA A 227 -2.34 -0.95 -26.48
CA ALA A 227 -2.25 -0.68 -25.05
C ALA A 227 -2.20 -1.96 -24.21
N ALA A 228 -2.99 -2.98 -24.58
CA ALA A 228 -2.93 -4.30 -23.94
C ALA A 228 -1.54 -4.94 -24.12
N LEU A 229 -0.99 -4.89 -25.32
CA LEU A 229 0.37 -5.39 -25.61
C LEU A 229 1.41 -4.65 -24.74
N VAL A 230 1.34 -3.33 -24.67
CA VAL A 230 2.24 -2.52 -23.83
C VAL A 230 2.12 -2.93 -22.35
N CYS A 231 0.91 -3.14 -21.84
CA CYS A 231 0.70 -3.60 -20.46
C CYS A 231 1.39 -4.95 -20.20
N VAL A 232 1.22 -5.92 -21.12
CA VAL A 232 1.84 -7.24 -21.01
C VAL A 232 3.36 -7.14 -21.09
N LEU A 233 3.88 -6.34 -22.01
CA LEU A 233 5.33 -6.14 -22.17
C LEU A 233 5.95 -5.48 -20.92
N ILE A 234 5.33 -4.48 -20.35
CA ILE A 234 5.80 -3.85 -19.09
C ILE A 234 5.91 -4.90 -17.98
N VAL A 235 4.87 -5.71 -17.79
CA VAL A 235 4.87 -6.74 -16.75
C VAL A 235 5.91 -7.81 -17.05
N ALA A 236 6.04 -8.24 -18.32
CA ALA A 236 7.05 -9.23 -18.74
C ALA A 236 8.48 -8.71 -18.48
N VAL A 237 8.77 -7.44 -18.82
CA VAL A 237 10.08 -6.82 -18.55
C VAL A 237 10.35 -6.72 -17.05
N ILE A 238 9.36 -6.26 -16.26
CA ILE A 238 9.48 -6.23 -14.79
C ILE A 238 9.73 -7.65 -14.26
N ALA A 239 8.99 -8.64 -14.70
CA ALA A 239 9.15 -10.03 -14.27
C ALA A 239 10.52 -10.61 -14.66
N TRP A 240 11.03 -10.26 -15.83
CA TRP A 240 12.35 -10.70 -16.29
C TRP A 240 13.51 -10.00 -15.56
N GLN A 241 13.40 -8.71 -15.34
CA GLN A 241 14.37 -7.94 -14.55
C GLN A 241 14.23 -8.23 -13.06
N ALA A 242 13.16 -8.90 -12.70
CA ALA A 242 12.83 -9.13 -11.31
C ALA A 242 13.86 -10.05 -10.69
N PRO A 243 13.98 -9.98 -9.75
CA PRO A 243 14.10 -9.15 -8.61
C PRO A 243 14.84 -9.91 -7.58
N LYS A 244 15.18 -9.22 -6.76
CA LYS A 244 15.67 -9.42 -5.41
C LYS A 244 14.80 -10.38 -4.55
N SER A 245 14.25 -11.47 -5.11
CA SER A 245 13.59 -12.50 -4.33
C SER A 245 14.63 -13.36 -3.62
N ASN A 246 14.44 -13.55 -2.32
CA ASN A 246 15.29 -14.41 -1.50
C ASN A 246 14.77 -15.84 -1.42
N ARG A 247 13.82 -16.21 -2.31
CA ARG A 247 13.20 -17.55 -2.33
C ARG A 247 14.23 -18.68 -2.41
N ALA A 248 15.26 -18.55 -3.25
CA ALA A 248 16.28 -19.59 -3.40
C ALA A 248 17.06 -19.79 -2.07
N ALA A 249 17.50 -18.71 -1.43
CA ALA A 249 18.14 -18.74 -0.12
C ALA A 249 17.20 -19.33 0.95
N ALA A 250 15.93 -18.88 0.97
CA ALA A 250 14.95 -19.35 1.92
C ALA A 250 14.65 -20.85 1.80
N LEU A 251 14.59 -21.42 0.59
CA LEU A 251 14.42 -22.85 0.40
C LEU A 251 15.62 -23.67 0.86
N VAL A 252 16.85 -23.16 0.66
CA VAL A 252 18.05 -23.78 1.19
C VAL A 252 18.06 -23.74 2.73
N LEU A 253 17.66 -22.63 3.32
CA LEU A 253 17.49 -22.48 4.77
C LEU A 253 16.45 -23.47 5.29
N ALA A 254 15.25 -23.49 4.70
CA ALA A 254 14.16 -24.37 5.10
C ALA A 254 14.53 -25.86 5.10
N ALA A 255 15.36 -26.28 4.13
CA ALA A 255 15.81 -27.69 4.02
C ALA A 255 16.85 -28.09 5.07
N ARG A 256 17.47 -27.14 5.77
CA ARG A 256 18.64 -27.40 6.63
C ARG A 256 18.51 -26.89 8.07
N ILE A 257 17.56 -25.99 8.31
CA ILE A 257 17.34 -25.40 9.63
C ILE A 257 16.78 -26.45 10.61
N ALA A 258 17.38 -26.56 11.78
CA ALA A 258 16.88 -27.40 12.86
C ALA A 258 15.93 -26.60 13.80
N PRO A 259 15.03 -27.28 14.56
CA PRO A 259 14.11 -26.58 15.47
C PRO A 259 14.79 -25.73 16.56
N ALA A 260 16.03 -26.03 16.94
CA ALA A 260 16.78 -25.26 17.91
C ALA A 260 17.57 -24.09 17.29
N ASP A 261 17.71 -24.05 15.97
CA ASP A 261 18.51 -23.05 15.28
C ASP A 261 17.81 -21.67 15.32
N SER A 262 18.62 -20.61 15.30
CA SER A 262 18.17 -19.22 15.17
C SER A 262 18.58 -18.63 13.83
N VAL A 263 17.80 -17.64 13.37
CA VAL A 263 18.07 -16.91 12.12
C VAL A 263 18.33 -15.46 12.45
N VAL A 264 19.45 -14.93 11.96
CA VAL A 264 19.90 -13.55 12.16
C VAL A 264 20.03 -12.88 10.79
N MET A 265 19.28 -11.83 10.55
CA MET A 265 19.47 -10.92 9.42
C MET A 265 20.40 -9.79 9.81
N VAL A 266 21.40 -9.49 8.98
CA VAL A 266 22.43 -8.50 9.34
C VAL A 266 22.30 -7.27 8.46
N ASP A 267 21.97 -6.15 9.08
CA ASP A 267 21.84 -4.80 8.50
C ASP A 267 20.97 -4.71 7.24
N GLU A 268 20.02 -5.63 7.14
CA GLU A 268 18.98 -5.69 6.12
C GLU A 268 17.80 -6.50 6.65
N TYR A 269 16.59 -6.25 6.17
CA TYR A 269 15.40 -7.06 6.48
C TYR A 269 14.85 -7.70 5.21
N PHE A 270 14.96 -9.01 5.13
CA PHE A 270 14.51 -9.80 3.99
C PHE A 270 13.07 -10.24 4.21
N TYR A 271 12.10 -9.40 3.85
CA TYR A 271 10.66 -9.60 4.09
C TYR A 271 10.11 -10.94 3.61
N ASP A 272 10.59 -11.43 2.47
CA ASP A 272 10.12 -12.66 1.83
C ASP A 272 10.78 -13.94 2.37
N LEU A 273 11.94 -13.82 3.04
CA LEU A 273 12.69 -14.98 3.52
C LEU A 273 11.95 -15.76 4.61
N PRO A 274 11.40 -15.16 5.67
CA PRO A 274 10.64 -15.91 6.67
C PRO A 274 9.44 -16.64 6.09
N PHE A 275 8.76 -16.04 5.10
CA PHE A 275 7.62 -16.62 4.42
C PHE A 275 8.02 -17.87 3.61
N TYR A 276 9.00 -17.76 2.73
CA TYR A 276 9.44 -18.91 1.92
C TYR A 276 10.14 -20.00 2.73
N ALA A 277 10.89 -19.61 3.78
CA ALA A 277 11.53 -20.56 4.69
C ALA A 277 10.54 -21.17 5.71
N ARG A 278 9.28 -20.70 5.74
CA ARG A 278 8.23 -21.14 6.69
C ARG A 278 8.70 -21.07 8.15
N LEU A 279 9.40 -20.00 8.49
CA LEU A 279 9.88 -19.80 9.85
C LEU A 279 8.70 -19.60 10.80
N ASN A 280 8.67 -20.34 11.89
CA ASN A 280 7.66 -20.24 12.93
C ASN A 280 8.15 -19.52 14.19
N ARG A 281 9.37 -18.97 14.14
CA ARG A 281 9.99 -18.20 15.22
C ARG A 281 10.38 -16.81 14.70
N PRO A 282 10.40 -15.80 15.57
CA PRO A 282 10.91 -14.49 15.23
C PRO A 282 12.36 -14.55 14.73
N VAL A 283 12.67 -13.74 13.74
CA VAL A 283 14.02 -13.57 13.21
C VAL A 283 14.73 -12.48 14.01
N ILE A 284 15.97 -12.70 14.37
CA ILE A 284 16.81 -11.68 15.00
C ILE A 284 17.34 -10.74 13.91
N ILE A 285 17.33 -9.44 14.17
CA ILE A 285 17.84 -8.45 13.24
C ILE A 285 18.95 -7.65 13.90
N ALA A 286 20.16 -7.88 13.44
CA ALA A 286 21.34 -7.17 13.90
C ALA A 286 21.60 -5.93 13.04
N SER A 287 21.50 -4.74 13.62
CA SER A 287 21.71 -3.47 12.93
C SER A 287 22.15 -2.38 13.93
N ASP A 288 22.45 -1.19 13.43
CA ASP A 288 22.66 -0.01 14.26
C ASP A 288 21.32 0.58 14.72
N TRP A 289 20.82 0.09 15.84
CA TRP A 289 19.58 0.54 16.47
C TRP A 289 19.75 1.80 17.33
N ALA A 290 20.98 2.25 17.56
CA ALA A 290 21.29 3.47 18.27
C ALA A 290 21.43 4.70 17.36
N ASP A 291 21.29 4.54 16.06
CA ASP A 291 21.35 5.63 15.07
C ASP A 291 20.31 6.72 15.43
N PRO A 292 20.72 7.96 15.78
CA PRO A 292 19.79 9.03 16.15
C PRO A 292 18.89 9.47 14.98
N ALA A 293 19.27 9.18 13.74
CA ALA A 293 18.45 9.49 12.56
C ALA A 293 17.34 8.45 12.30
N LEU A 294 17.35 7.32 13.02
CA LEU A 294 16.41 6.22 12.83
C LEU A 294 14.94 6.66 12.92
N PRO A 295 14.50 7.47 13.90
CA PRO A 295 13.09 7.91 13.99
C PRO A 295 12.66 8.84 12.85
N THR A 296 13.60 9.47 12.15
CA THR A 296 13.32 10.48 11.12
C THR A 296 13.43 9.96 9.69
N ARG A 297 14.03 8.78 9.49
CA ARG A 297 14.20 8.15 8.17
C ARG A 297 13.15 7.06 7.96
N ASP A 298 12.23 7.29 7.02
CA ASP A 298 11.20 6.31 6.64
C ASP A 298 11.85 5.16 5.83
N ASN A 299 12.22 4.08 6.54
CA ASN A 299 12.81 2.87 5.98
C ASN A 299 12.47 1.65 6.85
N TRP A 300 12.90 0.46 6.43
CA TRP A 300 12.63 -0.80 7.12
C TRP A 300 13.08 -0.82 8.60
N ARG A 301 14.18 -0.12 8.96
CA ARG A 301 14.63 -0.02 10.35
C ARG A 301 13.65 0.74 11.21
N LYS A 302 13.12 1.87 10.69
CA LYS A 302 12.09 2.65 11.39
C LYS A 302 10.83 1.84 11.61
N GLU A 303 10.37 1.09 10.60
CA GLU A 303 9.18 0.24 10.72
C GLU A 303 9.33 -0.78 11.85
N LEU A 304 10.46 -1.48 11.91
CA LEU A 304 10.72 -2.45 12.97
C LEU A 304 10.91 -1.80 14.34
N PHE A 305 11.61 -0.67 14.39
CA PHE A 305 11.78 0.10 15.63
C PHE A 305 10.43 0.58 16.18
N ASP A 306 9.57 1.13 15.34
CA ASP A 306 8.24 1.56 15.73
C ASP A 306 7.37 0.38 16.19
N ALA A 307 7.50 -0.79 15.56
CA ALA A 307 6.80 -2.01 15.97
C ALA A 307 7.14 -2.46 17.40
N THR A 308 8.35 -2.13 17.90
CA THR A 308 8.72 -2.45 19.29
C THR A 308 7.87 -1.73 20.34
N ARG A 309 7.20 -0.65 19.98
CA ARG A 309 6.25 0.07 20.87
C ARG A 309 5.06 -0.81 21.27
N PHE A 310 4.69 -1.76 20.38
CA PHE A 310 3.57 -2.67 20.59
C PHE A 310 3.97 -3.95 21.32
N ALA A 311 5.24 -4.36 21.22
CA ALA A 311 5.77 -5.55 21.87
C ALA A 311 7.21 -5.29 22.37
N PRO A 312 7.41 -4.47 23.44
CA PRO A 312 8.74 -4.06 23.88
C PRO A 312 9.63 -5.20 24.33
N ALA A 313 9.08 -6.26 24.92
CA ALA A 313 9.82 -7.45 25.32
C ALA A 313 10.42 -8.18 24.12
N LEU A 314 9.57 -8.47 23.11
CA LEU A 314 9.99 -9.07 21.85
C LEU A 314 10.98 -8.17 21.11
N GLY A 315 10.76 -6.84 21.11
CA GLY A 315 11.67 -5.88 20.50
C GLY A 315 13.09 -5.99 21.03
N ARG A 316 13.25 -6.10 22.35
CA ARG A 316 14.58 -6.30 23.00
C ARG A 316 15.22 -7.64 22.66
N GLU A 317 14.42 -8.65 22.39
CA GLU A 317 14.90 -9.98 22.00
C GLU A 317 15.37 -10.00 20.55
N VAL A 318 14.61 -9.43 19.63
CA VAL A 318 14.83 -9.56 18.19
C VAL A 318 15.71 -8.45 17.59
N LEU A 319 15.69 -7.22 18.12
CA LEU A 319 16.52 -6.13 17.63
C LEU A 319 17.83 -6.10 18.41
N ARG A 320 18.90 -6.56 17.79
CA ARG A 320 20.22 -6.67 18.41
C ARG A 320 21.22 -5.72 17.76
N PRO A 321 22.10 -5.08 18.52
CA PRO A 321 23.14 -4.24 17.93
C PRO A 321 24.17 -5.09 17.17
N LEU A 322 24.84 -4.50 16.16
CA LEU A 322 25.83 -5.20 15.35
C LEU A 322 27.03 -5.78 16.15
N ASN A 323 27.39 -5.15 17.23
CA ASN A 323 28.45 -5.65 18.11
C ASN A 323 28.06 -6.86 18.98
N ALA A 324 26.78 -7.28 18.91
CA ALA A 324 26.30 -8.46 19.62
C ALA A 324 26.37 -9.75 18.78
N LEU A 325 26.91 -9.73 17.54
CA LEU A 325 26.94 -10.91 16.65
C LEU A 325 27.63 -12.11 17.28
N ASP A 326 28.77 -11.90 17.96
CA ASP A 326 29.48 -12.99 18.65
C ASP A 326 28.65 -13.58 19.80
N SER A 327 27.95 -12.74 20.56
CA SER A 327 27.10 -13.19 21.66
C SER A 327 25.89 -13.97 21.21
N LEU A 328 25.46 -13.79 19.96
CA LEU A 328 24.32 -14.56 19.37
C LEU A 328 24.73 -16.02 19.08
N LEU A 329 26.00 -16.35 19.03
CA LEU A 329 26.52 -17.71 18.89
C LEU A 329 26.37 -18.54 20.17
N CYS A 330 26.08 -17.88 21.31
CA CYS A 330 25.88 -18.54 22.60
C CYS A 330 24.51 -19.24 22.63
N GLY A 331 24.46 -20.57 22.65
CA GLY A 331 23.22 -21.30 22.69
C GLY A 331 23.37 -22.79 22.40
N THR A 332 22.25 -23.46 22.15
CA THR A 332 22.21 -24.92 21.89
C THR A 332 22.02 -25.26 20.41
N GLY A 333 21.55 -24.31 19.61
CA GLY A 333 21.30 -24.48 18.18
C GLY A 333 22.28 -23.69 17.31
N ALA A 334 22.47 -24.09 16.07
CA ALA A 334 23.26 -23.33 15.11
C ALA A 334 22.61 -21.98 14.81
N VAL A 335 23.44 -21.02 14.42
CA VAL A 335 23.00 -19.68 14.04
C VAL A 335 23.17 -19.51 12.53
N TRP A 336 22.06 -19.14 11.87
CA TRP A 336 22.04 -18.85 10.44
C TRP A 336 22.04 -17.34 10.23
N PHE A 337 23.08 -16.85 9.56
CA PHE A 337 23.18 -15.45 9.20
C PHE A 337 22.74 -15.25 7.76
N VAL A 338 21.89 -14.25 7.55
CA VAL A 338 21.39 -13.83 6.23
C VAL A 338 21.93 -12.44 5.98
N VAL A 339 22.72 -12.29 4.93
CA VAL A 339 23.37 -11.02 4.61
C VAL A 339 23.27 -10.70 3.12
N VAL A 340 23.32 -9.43 2.76
CA VAL A 340 23.62 -9.05 1.39
C VAL A 340 25.11 -9.26 1.10
N PRO A 341 25.53 -9.63 -0.11
CA PRO A 341 26.93 -9.91 -0.42
C PRO A 341 27.90 -8.80 -0.02
N LYS A 342 27.47 -7.53 -0.12
CA LYS A 342 28.27 -6.37 0.28
C LYS A 342 28.61 -6.32 1.78
N GLN A 343 27.83 -7.01 2.61
CA GLN A 343 27.97 -7.02 4.06
C GLN A 343 28.52 -8.35 4.59
N ALA A 344 28.84 -9.29 3.71
CA ALA A 344 29.35 -10.62 4.07
C ALA A 344 30.57 -10.57 5.00
N GLN A 345 31.43 -9.56 4.86
CA GLN A 345 32.58 -9.36 5.72
C GLN A 345 32.24 -9.17 7.22
N ARG A 346 31.02 -8.71 7.53
CA ARG A 346 30.57 -8.53 8.92
C ARG A 346 30.42 -9.84 9.68
N VAL A 347 30.16 -10.92 8.95
CA VAL A 347 29.96 -12.25 9.53
C VAL A 347 31.11 -13.21 9.24
N ALA A 348 31.90 -12.98 8.19
CA ALA A 348 32.96 -13.89 7.75
C ALA A 348 34.05 -14.14 8.79
N GLY A 349 34.23 -13.24 9.78
CA GLY A 349 35.18 -13.38 10.87
C GLY A 349 34.67 -14.15 12.10
N LEU A 350 33.39 -14.53 12.13
CA LEU A 350 32.80 -15.23 13.27
C LEU A 350 33.35 -16.65 13.39
N ALA A 351 33.49 -17.13 14.63
CA ALA A 351 34.09 -18.44 14.92
C ALA A 351 33.26 -19.60 14.28
N GLY A 352 33.97 -20.45 13.54
CA GLY A 352 33.40 -21.67 12.94
C GLY A 352 32.35 -21.43 11.86
N ILE A 353 32.21 -20.20 11.36
CA ILE A 353 31.21 -19.87 10.36
C ILE A 353 31.56 -20.45 8.98
N THR A 354 30.55 -20.94 8.25
CA THR A 354 30.68 -21.46 6.91
C THR A 354 29.61 -20.88 5.99
N ARG A 355 29.98 -20.52 4.75
CA ARG A 355 29.02 -20.07 3.76
C ARG A 355 28.32 -21.25 3.13
N VAL A 356 27.00 -21.28 3.24
CA VAL A 356 26.14 -22.40 2.78
C VAL A 356 25.51 -22.12 1.42
N PHE A 357 25.23 -20.83 1.16
CA PHE A 357 24.58 -20.40 -0.09
C PHE A 357 25.04 -18.99 -0.45
N SER A 358 25.12 -18.69 -1.75
CA SER A 358 25.43 -17.36 -2.26
C SER A 358 24.77 -17.13 -3.61
N ASN A 359 24.15 -15.97 -3.79
CA ASN A 359 23.72 -15.45 -5.08
C ASN A 359 23.95 -13.92 -5.14
N ALA A 360 23.48 -13.27 -6.20
CA ALA A 360 23.66 -11.82 -6.37
C ALA A 360 22.97 -10.97 -5.28
N ASN A 361 21.97 -11.50 -4.60
CA ASN A 361 21.13 -10.76 -3.65
C ASN A 361 21.39 -11.14 -2.18
N THR A 362 21.70 -12.40 -1.90
CA THR A 362 21.68 -12.96 -0.54
C THR A 362 22.77 -14.01 -0.38
N GLU A 363 23.45 -13.98 0.75
CA GLU A 363 24.28 -15.07 1.22
C GLU A 363 23.71 -15.65 2.50
N LEU A 364 23.78 -16.98 2.62
CA LEU A 364 23.50 -17.70 3.86
C LEU A 364 24.79 -18.23 4.44
N TRP A 365 25.02 -17.92 5.71
CA TRP A 365 26.14 -18.40 6.49
C TRP A 365 25.63 -19.16 7.70
N ARG A 366 26.30 -20.23 8.08
CA ARG A 366 25.96 -21.04 9.26
C ARG A 366 27.14 -21.13 10.21
N ALA A 367 26.92 -20.79 11.46
CA ALA A 367 27.83 -20.98 12.53
C ALA A 367 27.32 -22.04 13.54
N PRO A 368 28.15 -22.93 14.07
CA PRO A 368 27.76 -23.82 15.16
C PRO A 368 27.51 -23.00 16.42
N ALA A 369 26.65 -23.51 17.31
CA ALA A 369 26.52 -22.94 18.64
C ALA A 369 27.77 -23.20 19.46
N HIS A 370 28.08 -22.28 20.32
CA HIS A 370 29.16 -22.41 21.31
C HIS A 370 28.59 -22.33 22.72
N ALA A 371 29.17 -23.12 23.64
CA ALA A 371 28.95 -22.85 25.05
C ALA A 371 29.72 -21.57 25.42
N CYS A 372 28.98 -20.54 25.82
CA CYS A 372 29.60 -19.32 26.32
C CYS A 372 29.76 -19.41 27.85
N PRO A 373 30.79 -18.77 28.40
CA PRO A 373 31.06 -18.77 29.84
C PRO A 373 29.93 -18.04 30.62
#